data_8ededd9b63ea60c642628631e786e757
#
_entry.id   8ededd9b63ea60c642628631e786e757
#
_cell.length_a   1.000
_cell.length_b   1.000
_cell.length_c   1.000
_cell.angle_alpha   90.00
_cell.angle_beta   90.00
_cell.angle_gamma   90.00
#
_symmetry.space_group_name_H-M   'P 1'
#
loop_
_entity.id
_entity.type
_entity.pdbx_description
1 polymer ?
#
loop_
_entity_poly.entity_id
_entity_poly.type
_entity_poly.pdbx_seq_one_letter_code
_entity_poly.pdbx_strand_id
1 'polypeptide(L)'
;VLTVGNAVQMVTNGLLLAKYRPEYASDEVDIRVRFPQDWRSVGELTRLTVQTPKGQVPISNFVTVEPAPKTSVINRIDGSRAVTIKSDLVPGAQVGERLKALLQSDLELPVGIRVNTAGEGADQQEAASFLGTAFVVAIFLMLLILLVQFNSWYQAMLVMSAIIFSTAGVLMGLLINSQPFGIVMVGMGIIGLSGIVVNNNIVLIDTYNQIRAAGASAYDAAWETGCLRLRPVLLTSITTVLGLMPMVLAVNVNLLEPSLGFGAPSTQWWTQLSSAIAGGLTIATFLTLFITPCMLVLGDNTRAWFAARRTVKTVDNQANSHV
;
A
#
# COMPACT_ATOMS: atom_id res chain seq x y z
N VAL A 1 40.37 35.74 16.42
CA VAL A 1 39.36 34.71 16.70
C VAL A 1 39.00 33.97 15.40
N LEU A 2 38.67 34.64 14.31
CA LEU A 2 38.26 34.01 13.04
C LEU A 2 39.35 33.07 12.47
N THR A 3 40.61 33.51 12.48
CA THR A 3 41.74 32.73 11.98
C THR A 3 41.97 31.43 12.76
N VAL A 4 41.78 31.50 14.08
CA VAL A 4 41.86 30.32 14.95
C VAL A 4 40.69 29.37 14.68
N GLY A 5 39.46 29.90 14.55
CA GLY A 5 38.32 29.11 14.21
C GLY A 5 38.45 28.36 12.87
N ASN A 6 38.96 29.05 11.84
CA ASN A 6 39.23 28.45 10.53
C ASN A 6 40.29 27.36 10.60
N ALA A 7 41.37 27.57 11.39
CA ALA A 7 42.42 26.58 11.57
C ALA A 7 41.89 25.31 12.27
N VAL A 8 41.08 25.46 13.31
CA VAL A 8 40.43 24.33 13.98
C VAL A 8 39.47 23.63 13.04
N GLN A 9 38.68 24.37 12.25
CA GLN A 9 37.77 23.82 11.28
C GLN A 9 38.45 23.00 10.20
N MET A 10 39.62 23.41 9.72
CA MET A 10 40.41 22.64 8.75
C MET A 10 40.89 21.30 9.27
N VAL A 11 41.16 21.18 10.56
CA VAL A 11 41.53 19.88 11.19
C VAL A 11 40.30 19.02 11.45
N THR A 12 39.15 19.59 11.77
CA THR A 12 37.92 18.87 12.12
C THR A 12 37.08 18.54 10.88
N ASN A 13 36.17 19.44 10.51
CA ASN A 13 35.16 19.22 9.47
C ASN A 13 35.59 19.70 8.08
N GLY A 14 36.70 20.40 7.97
CA GLY A 14 37.13 21.11 6.76
C GLY A 14 36.42 22.46 6.55
N LEU A 15 37.10 23.37 5.87
CA LEU A 15 36.56 24.67 5.52
C LEU A 15 35.80 24.56 4.19
N LEU A 16 34.53 24.93 4.18
CA LEU A 16 33.75 25.00 2.96
C LEU A 16 34.20 26.16 2.11
N LEU A 17 34.71 25.89 0.91
CA LEU A 17 35.18 26.91 -0.04
C LEU A 17 34.09 27.33 -1.01
N ALA A 18 33.42 26.36 -1.59
CA ALA A 18 32.39 26.53 -2.60
C ALA A 18 31.44 25.30 -2.64
N LYS A 19 30.34 25.48 -3.31
CA LYS A 19 29.42 24.40 -3.68
C LYS A 19 29.43 24.26 -5.20
N TYR A 20 29.53 23.05 -5.68
CA TYR A 20 29.51 22.72 -7.10
C TYR A 20 28.29 21.87 -7.40
N ARG A 21 27.53 22.25 -8.40
CA ARG A 21 26.39 21.47 -8.89
C ARG A 21 26.75 20.84 -10.24
N PRO A 22 27.00 19.52 -10.27
CA PRO A 22 27.24 18.81 -11.53
C PRO A 22 25.97 18.78 -12.39
N GLU A 23 26.09 18.78 -13.71
CA GLU A 23 24.95 18.72 -14.63
C GLU A 23 24.15 17.42 -14.52
N TYR A 24 24.79 16.34 -14.04
CA TYR A 24 24.21 15.00 -13.89
C TYR A 24 23.70 14.68 -12.48
N ALA A 25 23.78 15.60 -11.53
CA ALA A 25 23.32 15.39 -10.17
C ALA A 25 22.32 16.47 -9.74
N SER A 26 21.29 16.04 -9.01
CA SER A 26 20.28 16.95 -8.44
C SER A 26 20.80 17.71 -7.22
N ASP A 27 21.80 17.17 -6.52
CA ASP A 27 22.32 17.74 -5.28
C ASP A 27 23.64 18.46 -5.48
N GLU A 28 23.84 19.52 -4.69
CA GLU A 28 25.08 20.27 -4.65
C GLU A 28 26.17 19.49 -3.90
N VAL A 29 27.38 19.48 -4.45
CA VAL A 29 28.55 18.87 -3.84
C VAL A 29 29.40 19.94 -3.16
N ASP A 30 29.67 19.76 -1.88
CA ASP A 30 30.53 20.67 -1.11
C ASP A 30 32.00 20.51 -1.48
N ILE A 31 32.64 21.57 -1.87
CA ILE A 31 34.09 21.63 -2.03
C ILE A 31 34.69 22.10 -0.71
N ARG A 32 35.34 21.17 0.02
CA ARG A 32 35.93 21.43 1.33
C ARG A 32 37.43 21.23 1.30
N VAL A 33 38.17 22.17 1.89
CA VAL A 33 39.60 22.03 2.18
C VAL A 33 39.76 21.55 3.62
N ARG A 34 40.55 20.50 3.80
CA ARG A 34 40.88 19.95 5.11
C ARG A 34 42.29 19.33 5.09
N PHE A 35 42.85 19.16 6.26
CA PHE A 35 44.13 18.46 6.40
C PHE A 35 44.04 16.98 6.01
N PRO A 36 45.14 16.31 5.60
CA PRO A 36 45.21 14.87 5.41
C PRO A 36 44.77 14.13 6.67
N GLN A 37 44.30 12.87 6.51
CA GLN A 37 43.75 12.09 7.60
C GLN A 37 44.66 11.93 8.81
N ASP A 38 45.95 11.77 8.58
CA ASP A 38 46.94 11.56 9.62
C ASP A 38 47.15 12.82 10.49
N TRP A 39 46.78 14.00 9.99
CA TRP A 39 46.93 15.30 10.66
C TRP A 39 45.60 15.78 11.31
N ARG A 40 44.64 14.93 11.48
CA ARG A 40 43.31 15.26 12.06
C ARG A 40 43.14 14.75 13.47
N SER A 41 44.20 14.55 14.22
CA SER A 41 44.12 14.14 15.63
C SER A 41 43.98 15.33 16.57
N VAL A 42 43.45 15.10 17.78
CA VAL A 42 43.37 16.13 18.82
C VAL A 42 44.76 16.66 19.21
N GLY A 43 45.78 15.80 19.14
CA GLY A 43 47.17 16.20 19.40
C GLY A 43 47.72 17.20 18.38
N GLU A 44 47.29 17.10 17.13
CA GLU A 44 47.73 18.04 16.08
C GLU A 44 47.08 19.42 16.24
N LEU A 45 45.92 19.55 16.88
CA LEU A 45 45.31 20.84 17.23
C LEU A 45 46.24 21.70 18.05
N THR A 46 47.02 21.13 18.95
CA THR A 46 47.97 21.87 19.81
C THR A 46 49.23 22.29 19.08
N ARG A 47 49.59 21.64 17.98
CA ARG A 47 50.76 21.94 17.14
C ARG A 47 50.46 22.95 16.04
N LEU A 48 49.21 23.24 15.74
CA LEU A 48 48.82 24.20 14.74
C LEU A 48 49.42 25.57 15.01
N THR A 49 49.99 26.19 14.02
CA THR A 49 50.45 27.59 14.07
C THR A 49 49.51 28.49 13.30
N VAL A 50 49.27 29.66 13.84
CA VAL A 50 48.45 30.70 13.22
C VAL A 50 49.31 31.89 12.90
N GLN A 51 49.16 32.42 11.68
CA GLN A 51 49.87 33.62 11.25
C GLN A 51 49.31 34.84 12.01
N THR A 52 50.18 35.53 12.70
CA THR A 52 49.90 36.80 13.37
C THR A 52 50.74 37.92 12.80
N PRO A 53 50.44 39.21 13.02
CA PRO A 53 51.26 40.32 12.59
C PRO A 53 52.72 40.29 13.11
N LYS A 54 52.98 39.53 14.18
CA LYS A 54 54.27 39.32 14.82
C LYS A 54 54.98 38.03 14.43
N GLY A 55 54.42 37.26 13.46
CA GLY A 55 54.93 35.96 13.03
C GLY A 55 54.00 34.79 13.32
N GLN A 56 54.49 33.57 13.07
CA GLN A 56 53.71 32.34 13.35
C GLN A 56 53.76 32.03 14.84
N VAL A 57 52.58 31.82 15.43
CA VAL A 57 52.43 31.49 16.86
C VAL A 57 51.62 30.21 16.99
N PRO A 58 52.06 29.23 17.81
CA PRO A 58 51.30 28.03 18.08
C PRO A 58 49.93 28.34 18.78
N ILE A 59 48.90 27.64 18.36
CA ILE A 59 47.54 27.81 18.93
C ILE A 59 47.52 27.49 20.43
N SER A 60 48.35 26.57 20.87
CA SER A 60 48.49 26.20 22.31
C SER A 60 48.82 27.34 23.25
N ASN A 61 49.38 28.48 22.71
CA ASN A 61 49.71 29.63 23.55
C ASN A 61 48.50 30.44 23.99
N PHE A 62 47.35 30.27 23.35
CA PHE A 62 46.13 31.06 23.64
C PHE A 62 44.82 30.26 23.55
N VAL A 63 44.89 28.95 23.26
CA VAL A 63 43.73 28.06 23.24
C VAL A 63 43.99 26.85 24.13
N THR A 64 43.10 26.57 25.07
CA THR A 64 43.10 25.37 25.86
C THR A 64 42.04 24.42 25.31
N VAL A 65 42.40 23.16 25.06
CA VAL A 65 41.47 22.12 24.60
C VAL A 65 40.93 21.38 25.80
N GLU A 66 39.65 21.55 26.06
CA GLU A 66 38.97 20.86 27.14
C GLU A 66 37.95 19.83 26.58
N PRO A 67 37.92 18.61 27.08
CA PRO A 67 36.88 17.65 26.71
C PRO A 67 35.54 18.12 27.25
N ALA A 68 34.62 18.45 26.36
CA ALA A 68 33.26 18.81 26.71
C ALA A 68 32.26 17.76 26.18
N PRO A 69 31.20 17.45 26.91
CA PRO A 69 30.14 16.58 26.42
C PRO A 69 29.56 17.19 25.15
N LYS A 70 29.40 16.35 24.11
CA LYS A 70 28.81 16.78 22.84
C LYS A 70 27.41 17.35 23.11
N THR A 71 27.20 18.63 22.85
CA THR A 71 25.88 19.24 22.80
C THR A 71 25.14 18.70 21.57
N SER A 72 24.53 17.54 21.73
CA SER A 72 23.71 16.93 20.69
C SER A 72 22.34 17.60 20.65
N VAL A 73 21.74 17.62 19.47
CA VAL A 73 20.33 18.01 19.31
C VAL A 73 19.48 17.07 20.16
N ILE A 74 18.68 17.63 21.07
CA ILE A 74 17.74 16.85 21.86
C ILE A 74 16.48 16.67 21.02
N ASN A 75 16.34 15.50 20.41
CA ASN A 75 15.14 15.13 19.69
C ASN A 75 14.04 14.80 20.70
N ARG A 76 12.84 15.25 20.41
CA ARG A 76 11.63 14.91 21.17
C ARG A 76 10.58 14.42 20.20
N ILE A 77 9.93 13.33 20.59
CA ILE A 77 8.77 12.75 19.89
C ILE A 77 7.65 12.72 20.92
N ASP A 78 6.51 13.29 20.60
CA ASP A 78 5.34 13.40 21.49
C ASP A 78 5.69 14.02 22.87
N GLY A 79 6.55 15.05 22.86
CA GLY A 79 6.98 15.74 24.09
C GLY A 79 8.06 15.01 24.91
N SER A 80 8.31 13.74 24.66
CA SER A 80 9.31 12.90 25.36
C SER A 80 10.66 12.93 24.65
N ARG A 81 11.76 12.88 25.43
CA ARG A 81 13.11 12.74 24.84
C ARG A 81 13.20 11.43 24.07
N ALA A 82 13.67 11.48 22.83
CA ALA A 82 13.85 10.32 21.98
C ALA A 82 15.28 10.22 21.44
N VAL A 83 15.81 9.01 21.43
CA VAL A 83 17.05 8.64 20.77
C VAL A 83 16.69 7.70 19.64
N THR A 84 16.99 8.10 18.39
CA THR A 84 16.72 7.28 17.22
C THR A 84 17.96 6.48 16.87
N ILE A 85 17.84 5.16 16.91
CA ILE A 85 18.87 4.21 16.45
C ILE A 85 18.46 3.79 15.04
N LYS A 86 19.32 4.06 14.05
CA LYS A 86 19.13 3.66 12.65
C LYS A 86 20.09 2.53 12.32
N SER A 87 19.61 1.54 11.61
CA SER A 87 20.41 0.44 11.09
C SER A 87 19.95 0.11 9.67
N ASP A 88 20.91 -0.07 8.77
CA ASP A 88 20.65 -0.56 7.43
C ASP A 88 20.80 -2.09 7.43
N LEU A 89 19.95 -2.75 6.66
CA LEU A 89 19.98 -4.20 6.51
C LEU A 89 20.75 -4.60 5.25
N VAL A 90 21.40 -5.76 5.33
CA VAL A 90 22.03 -6.36 4.15
C VAL A 90 20.94 -6.67 3.12
N PRO A 91 21.19 -6.39 1.81
CA PRO A 91 20.25 -6.69 0.75
C PRO A 91 19.72 -8.14 0.82
N GLY A 92 18.40 -8.32 0.79
CA GLY A 92 17.73 -9.62 0.90
C GLY A 92 17.29 -10.03 2.31
N ALA A 93 17.66 -9.30 3.36
CA ALA A 93 17.17 -9.57 4.71
C ALA A 93 15.75 -9.01 4.91
N GLN A 94 14.88 -9.79 5.55
CA GLN A 94 13.51 -9.33 5.86
C GLN A 94 13.52 -8.46 7.12
N VAL A 95 13.14 -7.19 6.98
CA VAL A 95 13.08 -6.21 8.08
C VAL A 95 12.20 -6.70 9.22
N GLY A 96 11.01 -7.23 8.92
CA GLY A 96 10.03 -7.64 9.92
C GLY A 96 10.52 -8.80 10.81
N GLU A 97 11.24 -9.77 10.27
CA GLU A 97 11.79 -10.90 11.04
C GLU A 97 12.91 -10.43 11.97
N ARG A 98 13.81 -9.58 11.47
CA ARG A 98 14.92 -9.03 12.26
C ARG A 98 14.41 -8.12 13.38
N LEU A 99 13.40 -7.31 13.08
CA LEU A 99 12.78 -6.44 14.08
C LEU A 99 12.07 -7.25 15.17
N LYS A 100 11.32 -8.31 14.81
CA LYS A 100 10.71 -9.23 15.78
C LYS A 100 11.76 -9.90 16.65
N ALA A 101 12.86 -10.37 16.05
CA ALA A 101 13.95 -10.99 16.81
C ALA A 101 14.60 -9.99 17.78
N LEU A 102 14.78 -8.73 17.36
CA LEU A 102 15.30 -7.66 18.23
C LEU A 102 14.35 -7.35 19.40
N LEU A 103 13.05 -7.22 19.14
CA LEU A 103 12.04 -6.92 20.16
C LEU A 103 11.80 -8.10 21.13
N GLN A 104 12.06 -9.33 20.68
CA GLN A 104 11.98 -10.54 21.51
C GLN A 104 13.28 -10.82 22.27
N SER A 105 14.40 -10.21 21.87
CA SER A 105 15.63 -10.29 22.66
C SER A 105 15.41 -9.54 23.99
N ASP A 106 15.93 -10.13 25.06
CA ASP A 106 15.85 -9.57 26.42
C ASP A 106 16.70 -8.29 26.48
N LEU A 107 16.08 -7.16 26.10
CA LEU A 107 16.69 -5.85 26.16
C LEU A 107 16.58 -5.39 27.62
N GLU A 108 17.64 -5.53 28.42
CA GLU A 108 17.73 -4.96 29.77
C GLU A 108 17.70 -3.42 29.70
N LEU A 109 16.49 -2.86 29.59
CA LEU A 109 16.31 -1.43 29.50
C LEU A 109 16.08 -0.83 30.90
N PRO A 110 16.68 0.32 31.20
CA PRO A 110 16.39 1.05 32.44
C PRO A 110 14.91 1.41 32.57
N VAL A 111 14.41 1.45 33.79
CA VAL A 111 13.03 1.79 34.10
C VAL A 111 12.69 3.17 33.52
N GLY A 112 11.62 3.24 32.72
CA GLY A 112 11.14 4.47 32.09
C GLY A 112 11.52 4.64 30.62
N ILE A 113 12.31 3.74 30.03
CA ILE A 113 12.59 3.76 28.59
C ILE A 113 11.57 2.88 27.86
N ARG A 114 10.95 3.45 26.82
CA ARG A 114 10.07 2.72 25.91
C ARG A 114 10.74 2.61 24.55
N VAL A 115 10.72 1.40 23.98
CA VAL A 115 11.18 1.18 22.60
C VAL A 115 9.98 1.27 21.68
N ASN A 116 10.01 2.24 20.79
CA ASN A 116 9.02 2.37 19.72
C ASN A 116 9.73 2.11 18.39
N THR A 117 9.14 1.27 17.56
CA THR A 117 9.62 1.08 16.20
C THR A 117 9.14 2.26 15.36
N ALA A 118 10.07 2.92 14.68
CA ALA A 118 9.79 4.02 13.77
C ALA A 118 10.34 3.69 12.36
N GLY A 119 9.79 4.31 11.35
CA GLY A 119 10.18 4.15 9.96
C GLY A 119 9.13 3.42 9.13
N GLU A 120 9.49 3.04 7.92
CA GLU A 120 8.56 2.50 6.91
C GLU A 120 7.68 1.36 7.41
N GLY A 121 8.18 0.49 8.27
CA GLY A 121 7.41 -0.61 8.85
C GLY A 121 6.31 -0.16 9.82
N ALA A 122 6.54 0.90 10.60
CA ALA A 122 5.55 1.46 11.51
C ALA A 122 4.44 2.18 10.73
N ASP A 123 4.84 3.00 9.73
CA ASP A 123 3.91 3.71 8.85
C ASP A 123 3.05 2.73 8.04
N GLN A 124 3.64 1.63 7.56
CA GLN A 124 2.90 0.55 6.90
C GLN A 124 1.91 -0.15 7.83
N GLN A 125 2.26 -0.38 9.09
CA GLN A 125 1.37 -1.00 10.07
C GLN A 125 0.18 -0.10 10.41
N GLU A 126 0.40 1.21 10.57
CA GLU A 126 -0.65 2.18 10.79
C GLU A 126 -1.59 2.26 9.58
N ALA A 127 -1.02 2.38 8.37
CA ALA A 127 -1.77 2.36 7.13
C ALA A 127 -2.57 1.06 6.94
N ALA A 128 -2.00 -0.11 7.28
CA ALA A 128 -2.67 -1.39 7.21
C ALA A 128 -3.87 -1.48 8.16
N SER A 129 -3.73 -0.96 9.39
CA SER A 129 -4.83 -0.94 10.37
C SER A 129 -5.97 -0.02 9.94
N PHE A 130 -5.63 1.16 9.42
CA PHE A 130 -6.61 2.08 8.83
C PHE A 130 -7.33 1.44 7.63
N LEU A 131 -6.58 0.84 6.71
CA LEU A 131 -7.12 0.19 5.52
C LEU A 131 -8.05 -0.99 5.89
N GLY A 132 -7.66 -1.79 6.89
CA GLY A 132 -8.48 -2.88 7.41
C GLY A 132 -9.82 -2.38 7.96
N THR A 133 -9.79 -1.32 8.75
CA THR A 133 -11.01 -0.69 9.28
C THR A 133 -11.87 -0.11 8.15
N ALA A 134 -11.26 0.62 7.22
CA ALA A 134 -11.95 1.19 6.06
C ALA A 134 -12.61 0.10 5.19
N PHE A 135 -11.93 -1.03 4.99
CA PHE A 135 -12.46 -2.17 4.24
C PHE A 135 -13.68 -2.79 4.91
N VAL A 136 -13.64 -3.00 6.22
CA VAL A 136 -14.80 -3.53 6.98
C VAL A 136 -15.99 -2.58 6.88
N VAL A 137 -15.78 -1.28 7.05
CA VAL A 137 -16.83 -0.27 6.91
C VAL A 137 -17.38 -0.24 5.48
N ALA A 138 -16.52 -0.30 4.47
CA ALA A 138 -16.94 -0.34 3.07
C ALA A 138 -17.79 -1.58 2.75
N ILE A 139 -17.38 -2.77 3.20
CA ILE A 139 -18.15 -4.01 3.06
C ILE A 139 -19.51 -3.90 3.75
N PHE A 140 -19.55 -3.37 4.96
CA PHE A 140 -20.79 -3.18 5.69
C PHE A 140 -21.76 -2.23 4.96
N LEU A 141 -21.27 -1.09 4.49
CA LEU A 141 -22.07 -0.14 3.73
C LEU A 141 -22.55 -0.72 2.39
N MET A 142 -21.68 -1.44 1.67
CA MET A 142 -22.07 -2.14 0.44
C MET A 142 -23.17 -3.19 0.72
N LEU A 143 -23.03 -3.99 1.77
CA LEU A 143 -24.05 -4.96 2.15
C LEU A 143 -25.38 -4.27 2.45
N LEU A 144 -25.37 -3.17 3.20
CA LEU A 144 -26.58 -2.42 3.53
C LEU A 144 -27.27 -1.89 2.27
N ILE A 145 -26.51 -1.27 1.36
CA ILE A 145 -27.03 -0.77 0.08
C ILE A 145 -27.62 -1.91 -0.74
N LEU A 146 -26.92 -3.04 -0.85
CA LEU A 146 -27.40 -4.22 -1.60
C LEU A 146 -28.67 -4.81 -1.02
N LEU A 147 -28.81 -4.85 0.31
CA LEU A 147 -30.02 -5.31 0.97
C LEU A 147 -31.22 -4.40 0.67
N VAL A 148 -30.99 -3.09 0.69
CA VAL A 148 -32.03 -2.11 0.32
C VAL A 148 -32.40 -2.22 -1.16
N GLN A 149 -31.39 -2.38 -2.04
CA GLN A 149 -31.58 -2.46 -3.49
C GLN A 149 -32.37 -3.70 -3.93
N PHE A 150 -32.00 -4.89 -3.40
CA PHE A 150 -32.57 -6.15 -3.86
C PHE A 150 -33.70 -6.69 -2.95
N ASN A 151 -33.84 -6.16 -1.76
CA ASN A 151 -34.72 -6.69 -0.72
C ASN A 151 -34.60 -8.22 -0.56
N SER A 152 -33.39 -8.76 -0.72
CA SER A 152 -33.09 -10.19 -0.70
C SER A 152 -31.69 -10.45 -0.15
N TRP A 153 -31.64 -11.17 0.98
CA TRP A 153 -30.37 -11.62 1.57
C TRP A 153 -29.55 -12.50 0.62
N TYR A 154 -30.21 -13.36 -0.13
CA TYR A 154 -29.55 -14.27 -1.06
C TYR A 154 -28.80 -13.49 -2.17
N GLN A 155 -29.47 -12.54 -2.80
CA GLN A 155 -28.87 -11.75 -3.89
C GLN A 155 -27.76 -10.84 -3.36
N ALA A 156 -27.95 -10.23 -2.18
CA ALA A 156 -26.90 -9.42 -1.55
C ALA A 156 -25.65 -10.26 -1.25
N MET A 157 -25.81 -11.45 -0.64
CA MET A 157 -24.69 -12.34 -0.35
C MET A 157 -24.03 -12.89 -1.62
N LEU A 158 -24.78 -13.11 -2.69
CA LEU A 158 -24.24 -13.51 -3.98
C LEU A 158 -23.30 -12.43 -4.55
N VAL A 159 -23.70 -11.16 -4.50
CA VAL A 159 -22.84 -10.05 -4.93
C VAL A 159 -21.60 -9.94 -4.02
N MET A 160 -21.77 -10.08 -2.72
CA MET A 160 -20.65 -10.04 -1.77
C MET A 160 -19.63 -11.17 -2.01
N SER A 161 -20.10 -12.36 -2.42
CA SER A 161 -19.19 -13.47 -2.75
C SER A 161 -18.29 -13.16 -3.94
N ALA A 162 -18.73 -12.35 -4.88
CA ALA A 162 -17.91 -11.93 -6.01
C ALA A 162 -16.69 -11.09 -5.60
N ILE A 163 -16.78 -10.36 -4.48
CA ILE A 163 -15.62 -9.63 -3.91
C ILE A 163 -14.56 -10.63 -3.44
N ILE A 164 -14.96 -11.73 -2.80
CA ILE A 164 -14.02 -12.76 -2.35
C ILE A 164 -13.32 -13.41 -3.56
N PHE A 165 -14.06 -13.72 -4.61
CA PHE A 165 -13.46 -14.26 -5.82
C PHE A 165 -12.57 -13.25 -6.55
N SER A 166 -12.91 -11.98 -6.53
CA SER A 166 -12.07 -10.93 -7.13
C SER A 166 -10.73 -10.79 -6.43
N THR A 167 -10.65 -11.04 -5.11
CA THR A 167 -9.36 -11.02 -4.40
C THR A 167 -8.42 -12.14 -4.86
N ALA A 168 -8.96 -13.32 -5.21
CA ALA A 168 -8.15 -14.36 -5.84
C ALA A 168 -7.58 -13.89 -7.19
N GLY A 169 -8.38 -13.15 -7.96
CA GLY A 169 -7.93 -12.53 -9.21
C GLY A 169 -6.84 -11.47 -9.01
N VAL A 170 -6.92 -10.70 -7.92
CA VAL A 170 -5.86 -9.76 -7.53
C VAL A 170 -4.54 -10.47 -7.31
N LEU A 171 -4.55 -11.56 -6.52
CA LEU A 171 -3.33 -12.34 -6.26
C LEU A 171 -2.75 -12.95 -7.53
N MET A 172 -3.61 -13.46 -8.42
CA MET A 172 -3.16 -13.96 -9.73
C MET A 172 -2.58 -12.84 -10.60
N GLY A 173 -3.18 -11.66 -10.62
CA GLY A 173 -2.68 -10.51 -11.38
C GLY A 173 -1.30 -10.06 -10.91
N LEU A 174 -1.08 -10.00 -9.60
CA LEU A 174 0.23 -9.70 -9.02
C LEU A 174 1.27 -10.78 -9.35
N LEU A 175 0.88 -12.05 -9.28
CA LEU A 175 1.76 -13.18 -9.60
C LEU A 175 2.21 -13.15 -11.06
N ILE A 176 1.29 -12.93 -12.01
CA ILE A 176 1.59 -12.85 -13.44
C ILE A 176 2.56 -11.70 -13.74
N ASN A 177 2.38 -10.55 -13.08
CA ASN A 177 3.24 -9.39 -13.26
C ASN A 177 4.48 -9.41 -12.35
N SER A 178 4.71 -10.49 -11.59
CA SER A 178 5.83 -10.61 -10.63
C SER A 178 5.96 -9.42 -9.67
N GLN A 179 4.80 -8.86 -9.26
CA GLN A 179 4.77 -7.74 -8.35
C GLN A 179 4.66 -8.21 -6.89
N PRO A 180 5.42 -7.60 -5.95
CA PRO A 180 5.28 -7.92 -4.55
C PRO A 180 3.91 -7.45 -4.00
N PHE A 181 3.44 -8.11 -2.96
CA PHE A 181 2.20 -7.71 -2.28
C PHE A 181 2.45 -6.51 -1.35
N GLY A 182 2.24 -5.30 -1.83
CA GLY A 182 2.27 -4.09 -1.01
C GLY A 182 0.95 -3.88 -0.28
N ILE A 183 0.95 -3.94 1.06
CA ILE A 183 -0.27 -3.89 1.89
C ILE A 183 -1.13 -2.67 1.54
N VAL A 184 -0.53 -1.49 1.44
CA VAL A 184 -1.24 -0.24 1.18
C VAL A 184 -1.79 -0.19 -0.24
N MET A 185 -0.92 -0.39 -1.24
CA MET A 185 -1.30 -0.23 -2.64
C MET A 185 -2.26 -1.33 -3.12
N VAL A 186 -1.98 -2.57 -2.78
CA VAL A 186 -2.87 -3.70 -3.11
C VAL A 186 -4.16 -3.63 -2.32
N GLY A 187 -4.12 -3.24 -1.04
CA GLY A 187 -5.31 -3.07 -0.22
C GLY A 187 -6.26 -1.99 -0.77
N MET A 188 -5.73 -0.83 -1.17
CA MET A 188 -6.53 0.18 -1.89
C MET A 188 -7.08 -0.35 -3.21
N GLY A 189 -6.29 -1.15 -3.94
CA GLY A 189 -6.72 -1.83 -5.16
C GLY A 189 -7.92 -2.75 -4.94
N ILE A 190 -7.90 -3.55 -3.87
CA ILE A 190 -9.01 -4.44 -3.51
C ILE A 190 -10.28 -3.66 -3.17
N ILE A 191 -10.15 -2.57 -2.40
CA ILE A 191 -11.30 -1.71 -2.05
C ILE A 191 -11.91 -1.09 -3.30
N GLY A 192 -11.09 -0.48 -4.16
CA GLY A 192 -11.55 0.11 -5.42
C GLY A 192 -12.17 -0.91 -6.37
N LEU A 193 -11.53 -2.08 -6.51
CA LEU A 193 -12.03 -3.18 -7.33
C LEU A 193 -13.37 -3.70 -6.83
N SER A 194 -13.60 -3.79 -5.51
CA SER A 194 -14.85 -4.27 -4.95
C SER A 194 -16.05 -3.44 -5.41
N GLY A 195 -15.89 -2.11 -5.50
CA GLY A 195 -16.94 -1.22 -6.04
C GLY A 195 -17.25 -1.49 -7.50
N ILE A 196 -16.24 -1.73 -8.34
CA ILE A 196 -16.42 -2.04 -9.77
C ILE A 196 -17.14 -3.39 -9.95
N VAL A 197 -16.71 -4.42 -9.20
CA VAL A 197 -17.29 -5.77 -9.29
C VAL A 197 -18.73 -5.78 -8.79
N VAL A 198 -19.01 -5.09 -7.70
CA VAL A 198 -20.38 -4.96 -7.16
C VAL A 198 -21.29 -4.27 -8.15
N ASN A 199 -20.85 -3.16 -8.77
CA ASN A 199 -21.63 -2.47 -9.77
C ASN A 199 -22.00 -3.35 -10.98
N ASN A 200 -21.06 -4.13 -11.49
CA ASN A 200 -21.33 -5.05 -12.60
C ASN A 200 -22.34 -6.13 -12.21
N ASN A 201 -22.26 -6.68 -10.99
CA ASN A 201 -23.20 -7.65 -10.48
C ASN A 201 -24.60 -7.07 -10.24
N ILE A 202 -24.70 -5.85 -9.72
CA ILE A 202 -26.00 -5.16 -9.51
C ILE A 202 -26.78 -5.10 -10.82
N VAL A 203 -26.14 -4.63 -11.89
CA VAL A 203 -26.77 -4.47 -13.21
C VAL A 203 -27.22 -5.81 -13.78
N LEU A 204 -26.44 -6.88 -13.55
CA LEU A 204 -26.77 -8.22 -14.00
C LEU A 204 -27.98 -8.79 -13.24
N ILE A 205 -27.98 -8.71 -11.92
CA ILE A 205 -29.07 -9.22 -11.07
C ILE A 205 -30.36 -8.43 -11.28
N ASP A 206 -30.26 -7.11 -11.44
CA ASP A 206 -31.42 -6.25 -11.73
C ASP A 206 -32.09 -6.67 -13.03
N THR A 207 -31.30 -6.89 -14.10
CA THR A 207 -31.83 -7.38 -15.39
C THR A 207 -32.50 -8.74 -15.25
N TYR A 208 -31.88 -9.67 -14.50
CA TYR A 208 -32.47 -10.96 -14.22
C TYR A 208 -33.83 -10.82 -13.51
N ASN A 209 -33.91 -9.98 -12.49
CA ASN A 209 -35.13 -9.76 -11.74
C ASN A 209 -36.24 -9.14 -12.62
N GLN A 210 -35.89 -8.23 -13.54
CA GLN A 210 -36.85 -7.63 -14.48
C GLN A 210 -37.41 -8.68 -15.44
N ILE A 211 -36.57 -9.54 -16.03
CA ILE A 211 -37.00 -10.61 -16.94
C ILE A 211 -37.84 -11.66 -16.20
N ARG A 212 -37.47 -11.98 -14.95
CA ARG A 212 -38.28 -12.85 -14.08
C ARG A 212 -39.63 -12.25 -13.76
N ALA A 213 -39.71 -10.96 -13.48
CA ALA A 213 -40.96 -10.26 -13.23
C ALA A 213 -41.88 -10.22 -14.47
N ALA A 214 -41.34 -10.27 -15.65
CA ALA A 214 -42.05 -10.39 -16.94
C ALA A 214 -42.61 -11.81 -17.17
N GLY A 215 -42.34 -12.79 -16.30
CA GLY A 215 -42.91 -14.15 -16.35
C GLY A 215 -42.02 -15.22 -16.96
N ALA A 216 -40.76 -14.89 -17.33
CA ALA A 216 -39.83 -15.87 -17.86
C ALA A 216 -39.44 -16.95 -16.83
N SER A 217 -39.06 -18.14 -17.25
CA SER A 217 -38.54 -19.17 -16.36
C SER A 217 -37.17 -18.72 -15.77
N ALA A 218 -36.72 -19.33 -14.65
CA ALA A 218 -35.44 -18.99 -14.04
C ALA A 218 -34.26 -19.23 -15.01
N TYR A 219 -34.33 -20.29 -15.82
CA TYR A 219 -33.32 -20.64 -16.79
C TYR A 219 -33.32 -19.64 -17.96
N ASP A 220 -34.48 -19.36 -18.53
CA ASP A 220 -34.60 -18.43 -19.66
C ASP A 220 -34.18 -17.02 -19.26
N ALA A 221 -34.58 -16.57 -18.08
CA ALA A 221 -34.18 -15.28 -17.52
C ALA A 221 -32.65 -15.18 -17.33
N ALA A 222 -32.00 -16.23 -16.84
CA ALA A 222 -30.56 -16.26 -16.69
C ALA A 222 -29.83 -16.24 -18.04
N TRP A 223 -30.34 -17.01 -19.02
CA TRP A 223 -29.78 -17.05 -20.35
C TRP A 223 -29.91 -15.69 -21.07
N GLU A 224 -31.10 -15.13 -21.06
CA GLU A 224 -31.37 -13.83 -21.70
C GLU A 224 -30.57 -12.70 -21.04
N THR A 225 -30.49 -12.68 -19.70
CA THR A 225 -29.65 -11.75 -18.94
C THR A 225 -28.18 -11.85 -19.38
N GLY A 226 -27.65 -13.09 -19.47
CA GLY A 226 -26.30 -13.35 -19.94
C GLY A 226 -26.06 -12.76 -21.32
N CYS A 227 -26.96 -13.03 -22.27
CA CYS A 227 -26.86 -12.50 -23.65
C CYS A 227 -26.92 -10.97 -23.70
N LEU A 228 -27.84 -10.35 -22.98
CA LEU A 228 -28.04 -8.88 -22.99
C LEU A 228 -26.89 -8.16 -22.31
N ARG A 229 -26.33 -8.71 -21.24
CA ARG A 229 -25.31 -8.05 -20.41
C ARG A 229 -23.87 -8.45 -20.74
N LEU A 230 -23.66 -9.46 -21.55
CA LEU A 230 -22.33 -9.89 -21.97
C LEU A 230 -21.51 -8.72 -22.59
N ARG A 231 -22.09 -8.07 -23.58
CA ARG A 231 -21.42 -6.98 -24.31
C ARG A 231 -21.09 -5.78 -23.41
N PRO A 232 -22.05 -5.19 -22.65
CA PRO A 232 -21.75 -4.07 -21.77
C PRO A 232 -20.70 -4.40 -20.69
N VAL A 233 -20.80 -5.55 -20.03
CA VAL A 233 -19.88 -5.97 -18.96
C VAL A 233 -18.47 -6.23 -19.49
N LEU A 234 -18.34 -6.91 -20.64
CA LEU A 234 -17.03 -7.10 -21.29
C LEU A 234 -16.43 -5.76 -21.73
N LEU A 235 -17.23 -4.88 -22.33
CA LEU A 235 -16.72 -3.60 -22.79
C LEU A 235 -16.17 -2.75 -21.63
N THR A 236 -16.92 -2.63 -20.52
CA THR A 236 -16.46 -1.88 -19.36
C THR A 236 -15.18 -2.48 -18.76
N SER A 237 -15.09 -3.79 -18.65
CA SER A 237 -13.92 -4.46 -18.10
C SER A 237 -12.70 -4.31 -19.02
N ILE A 238 -12.86 -4.52 -20.31
CA ILE A 238 -11.77 -4.37 -21.29
C ILE A 238 -11.27 -2.92 -21.34
N THR A 239 -12.17 -1.94 -21.39
CA THR A 239 -11.76 -0.54 -21.41
C THR A 239 -11.03 -0.12 -20.13
N THR A 240 -11.48 -0.60 -18.98
CA THR A 240 -10.81 -0.34 -17.70
C THR A 240 -9.43 -0.98 -17.65
N VAL A 241 -9.30 -2.25 -18.04
CA VAL A 241 -8.01 -2.95 -18.06
C VAL A 241 -7.06 -2.28 -19.04
N LEU A 242 -7.52 -1.95 -20.26
CA LEU A 242 -6.70 -1.24 -21.24
C LEU A 242 -6.27 0.15 -20.76
N GLY A 243 -7.15 0.86 -20.04
CA GLY A 243 -6.81 2.14 -19.44
C GLY A 243 -5.75 2.04 -18.35
N LEU A 244 -5.69 0.92 -17.64
CA LEU A 244 -4.67 0.65 -16.61
C LEU A 244 -3.36 0.08 -17.18
N MET A 245 -3.37 -0.42 -18.43
CA MET A 245 -2.19 -1.08 -19.05
C MET A 245 -0.92 -0.23 -19.03
N PRO A 246 -0.93 1.08 -19.32
CA PRO A 246 0.28 1.89 -19.23
C PRO A 246 0.91 1.86 -17.83
N MET A 247 0.07 1.85 -16.78
CA MET A 247 0.53 1.78 -15.39
C MET A 247 0.99 0.36 -15.01
N VAL A 248 0.31 -0.68 -15.49
CA VAL A 248 0.71 -2.09 -15.30
C VAL A 248 2.09 -2.35 -15.92
N LEU A 249 2.35 -1.79 -17.10
CA LEU A 249 3.62 -1.91 -17.81
C LEU A 249 4.68 -0.92 -17.34
N ALA A 250 4.39 -0.14 -16.31
CA ALA A 250 5.28 0.91 -15.78
C ALA A 250 5.80 1.88 -16.86
N VAL A 251 4.97 2.19 -17.86
CA VAL A 251 5.31 3.13 -18.93
C VAL A 251 5.18 4.55 -18.40
N ASN A 252 6.26 5.31 -18.53
CA ASN A 252 6.29 6.74 -18.21
C ASN A 252 6.48 7.54 -19.50
N VAL A 253 5.56 8.47 -19.77
CA VAL A 253 5.63 9.37 -20.92
C VAL A 253 6.00 10.76 -20.42
N ASN A 254 7.20 11.21 -20.73
CA ASN A 254 7.57 12.58 -20.43
C ASN A 254 7.13 13.49 -21.59
N LEU A 255 6.17 14.39 -21.32
CA LEU A 255 5.61 15.28 -22.31
C LEU A 255 6.48 16.51 -22.59
N LEU A 256 7.37 16.87 -21.65
CA LEU A 256 8.27 18.01 -21.79
C LEU A 256 9.52 17.65 -22.62
N GLU A 257 10.02 16.45 -22.44
CA GLU A 257 11.04 15.84 -23.28
C GLU A 257 10.45 14.56 -23.85
N PRO A 258 10.06 14.48 -25.13
CA PRO A 258 9.37 13.33 -25.69
C PRO A 258 10.21 12.05 -25.60
N SER A 259 10.21 11.45 -24.42
CA SER A 259 10.93 10.22 -24.10
C SER A 259 9.99 9.22 -23.43
N LEU A 260 10.10 7.94 -23.86
CA LEU A 260 9.42 6.83 -23.23
C LEU A 260 10.38 6.17 -22.24
N GLY A 261 10.08 6.26 -20.94
CA GLY A 261 10.81 5.59 -19.87
C GLY A 261 10.02 4.42 -19.31
N PHE A 262 10.72 3.39 -18.85
CA PHE A 262 10.12 2.24 -18.17
C PHE A 262 10.65 2.16 -16.73
N GLY A 263 9.76 1.85 -15.76
CA GLY A 263 10.17 1.55 -14.40
C GLY A 263 10.69 2.73 -13.58
N ALA A 264 10.24 3.95 -13.86
CA ALA A 264 10.60 5.11 -13.04
C ALA A 264 10.16 4.91 -11.57
N PRO A 265 10.93 5.41 -10.57
CA PRO A 265 10.59 5.24 -9.15
C PRO A 265 9.17 5.70 -8.79
N SER A 266 8.68 6.76 -9.44
CA SER A 266 7.32 7.28 -9.26
C SER A 266 6.22 6.33 -9.75
N THR A 267 6.51 5.46 -10.72
CA THR A 267 5.53 4.51 -11.28
C THR A 267 5.47 3.20 -10.51
N GLN A 268 6.50 2.82 -9.78
CA GLN A 268 6.57 1.54 -9.05
C GLN A 268 5.42 1.36 -8.05
N TRP A 269 5.03 2.42 -7.36
CA TRP A 269 3.91 2.40 -6.42
C TRP A 269 2.57 2.11 -7.11
N TRP A 270 2.34 2.75 -8.26
CA TRP A 270 1.09 2.63 -9.01
C TRP A 270 0.98 1.31 -9.77
N THR A 271 2.11 0.70 -10.12
CA THR A 271 2.15 -0.59 -10.83
C THR A 271 1.51 -1.71 -10.03
N GLN A 272 1.74 -1.76 -8.71
CA GLN A 272 1.11 -2.73 -7.83
C GLN A 272 -0.42 -2.56 -7.78
N LEU A 273 -0.88 -1.31 -7.61
CA LEU A 273 -2.30 -0.97 -7.57
C LEU A 273 -2.99 -1.35 -8.89
N SER A 274 -2.41 -0.95 -10.02
CA SER A 274 -3.00 -1.18 -11.34
C SER A 274 -2.99 -2.66 -11.72
N SER A 275 -1.92 -3.41 -11.40
CA SER A 275 -1.85 -4.85 -11.59
C SER A 275 -2.89 -5.61 -10.75
N ALA A 276 -3.10 -5.16 -9.50
CA ALA A 276 -4.13 -5.71 -8.63
C ALA A 276 -5.53 -5.50 -9.20
N ILE A 277 -5.85 -4.29 -9.64
CA ILE A 277 -7.17 -3.98 -10.22
C ILE A 277 -7.36 -4.69 -11.56
N ALA A 278 -6.38 -4.66 -12.45
CA ALA A 278 -6.50 -5.29 -13.77
C ALA A 278 -6.66 -6.81 -13.69
N GLY A 279 -5.84 -7.47 -12.87
CA GLY A 279 -5.93 -8.92 -12.62
C GLY A 279 -7.24 -9.31 -11.95
N GLY A 280 -7.60 -8.59 -10.88
CA GLY A 280 -8.84 -8.82 -10.15
C GLY A 280 -10.08 -8.60 -11.01
N LEU A 281 -10.14 -7.51 -11.78
CA LEU A 281 -11.27 -7.21 -12.67
C LEU A 281 -11.42 -8.24 -13.78
N THR A 282 -10.32 -8.68 -14.38
CA THR A 282 -10.33 -9.71 -15.43
C THR A 282 -10.97 -11.00 -14.93
N ILE A 283 -10.49 -11.53 -13.81
CA ILE A 283 -11.02 -12.77 -13.21
C ILE A 283 -12.45 -12.57 -12.71
N ALA A 284 -12.73 -11.47 -12.02
CA ALA A 284 -14.06 -11.17 -11.53
C ALA A 284 -15.09 -11.07 -12.66
N THR A 285 -14.72 -10.51 -13.80
CA THR A 285 -15.62 -10.39 -14.96
C THR A 285 -16.01 -11.76 -15.52
N PHE A 286 -15.04 -12.67 -15.67
CA PHE A 286 -15.35 -14.04 -16.08
C PHE A 286 -16.25 -14.74 -15.05
N LEU A 287 -15.92 -14.66 -13.78
CA LEU A 287 -16.71 -15.28 -12.72
C LEU A 287 -18.12 -14.70 -12.64
N THR A 288 -18.27 -13.39 -12.76
CA THR A 288 -19.58 -12.72 -12.73
C THR A 288 -20.48 -13.17 -13.89
N LEU A 289 -19.91 -13.27 -15.09
CA LEU A 289 -20.68 -13.66 -16.27
C LEU A 289 -21.16 -15.13 -16.22
N PHE A 290 -20.41 -16.03 -15.58
CA PHE A 290 -20.74 -17.44 -15.51
C PHE A 290 -21.38 -17.84 -14.17
N ILE A 291 -20.77 -17.48 -13.04
CA ILE A 291 -21.19 -17.96 -11.73
C ILE A 291 -22.46 -17.24 -11.29
N THR A 292 -22.59 -15.94 -11.50
CA THR A 292 -23.77 -15.21 -11.02
C THR A 292 -25.08 -15.69 -11.63
N PRO A 293 -25.24 -15.88 -12.97
CA PRO A 293 -26.45 -16.46 -13.54
C PRO A 293 -26.74 -17.89 -13.03
N CYS A 294 -25.70 -18.72 -12.93
CA CYS A 294 -25.87 -20.08 -12.42
C CYS A 294 -26.38 -20.11 -10.98
N MET A 295 -25.84 -19.25 -10.13
CA MET A 295 -26.26 -19.13 -8.72
C MET A 295 -27.67 -18.55 -8.58
N LEU A 296 -28.07 -17.63 -9.47
CA LEU A 296 -29.46 -17.13 -9.48
C LEU A 296 -30.46 -18.22 -9.80
N VAL A 297 -30.20 -19.05 -10.81
CA VAL A 297 -31.05 -20.22 -11.13
C VAL A 297 -31.10 -21.22 -9.98
N LEU A 298 -29.93 -21.49 -9.36
CA LEU A 298 -29.86 -22.38 -8.19
C LEU A 298 -30.68 -21.85 -7.02
N GLY A 299 -30.62 -20.52 -6.76
CA GLY A 299 -31.38 -19.85 -5.73
C GLY A 299 -32.90 -19.96 -5.94
N ASP A 300 -33.36 -19.74 -7.16
CA ASP A 300 -34.79 -19.89 -7.50
C ASP A 300 -35.25 -21.34 -7.39
N ASN A 301 -34.46 -22.30 -7.86
CA ASN A 301 -34.78 -23.72 -7.76
C ASN A 301 -34.84 -24.19 -6.29
N THR A 302 -33.93 -23.74 -5.45
CA THR A 302 -33.94 -24.07 -4.03
C THR A 302 -35.15 -23.46 -3.32
N ARG A 303 -35.53 -22.22 -3.63
CA ARG A 303 -36.75 -21.59 -3.14
C ARG A 303 -38.02 -22.37 -3.55
N ALA A 304 -38.10 -22.77 -4.81
CA ALA A 304 -39.20 -23.55 -5.32
C ALA A 304 -39.32 -24.94 -4.62
N TRP A 305 -38.18 -25.60 -4.40
CA TRP A 305 -38.14 -26.87 -3.68
C TRP A 305 -38.57 -26.75 -2.20
N PHE A 306 -38.12 -25.70 -1.50
CA PHE A 306 -38.56 -25.44 -0.14
C PHE A 306 -40.07 -25.07 -0.05
N ALA A 307 -40.59 -24.32 -1.03
CA ALA A 307 -41.99 -23.97 -1.12
C ALA A 307 -42.86 -25.24 -1.35
N ALA A 308 -42.46 -26.12 -2.26
CA ALA A 308 -43.12 -27.39 -2.53
C ALA A 308 -43.16 -28.29 -1.27
N ARG A 309 -42.08 -28.37 -0.50
CA ARG A 309 -42.06 -29.12 0.77
C ARG A 309 -42.94 -28.53 1.86
N ARG A 310 -43.14 -27.22 1.90
CA ARG A 310 -44.04 -26.57 2.84
C ARG A 310 -45.50 -26.86 2.52
N THR A 311 -45.89 -26.86 1.26
CA THR A 311 -47.25 -27.19 0.82
C THR A 311 -47.63 -28.66 1.13
N VAL A 312 -46.69 -29.57 0.92
CA VAL A 312 -46.95 -31.01 1.28
C VAL A 312 -47.17 -31.17 2.80
N LYS A 313 -46.36 -30.52 3.65
CA LYS A 313 -46.55 -30.57 5.11
C LYS A 313 -47.86 -29.95 5.59
N THR A 314 -48.36 -28.90 4.94
CA THR A 314 -49.66 -28.30 5.30
C THR A 314 -50.82 -29.17 4.89
N VAL A 315 -50.76 -29.88 3.77
CA VAL A 315 -51.76 -30.85 3.33
C VAL A 315 -51.82 -32.07 4.26
N ASP A 316 -50.65 -32.62 4.64
CA ASP A 316 -50.59 -33.76 5.61
C ASP A 316 -51.12 -33.38 7.00
N ASN A 317 -50.85 -32.16 7.49
CA ASN A 317 -51.42 -31.72 8.77
C ASN A 317 -52.93 -31.48 8.73
N GLN A 318 -53.50 -31.07 7.61
CA GLN A 318 -54.94 -30.91 7.44
C GLN A 318 -55.64 -32.29 7.32
N ALA A 319 -55.02 -33.26 6.65
CA ALA A 319 -55.50 -34.59 6.56
C ALA A 319 -55.56 -35.32 7.95
N ASN A 320 -54.54 -35.10 8.80
CA ASN A 320 -54.49 -35.66 10.15
C ASN A 320 -55.35 -34.92 11.19
N SER A 321 -55.91 -33.75 10.90
CA SER A 321 -56.80 -33.03 11.82
C SER A 321 -58.29 -33.36 11.61
N HIS A 322 -58.59 -34.14 10.60
CA HIS A 322 -59.95 -34.60 10.27
C HIS A 322 -60.19 -36.08 10.61
N VAL A 323 -59.27 -36.75 11.25
CA VAL A 323 -59.43 -38.09 11.85
C VAL A 323 -59.46 -37.95 13.38
#